data_f569d27a06c43e35e6ada8f1b22a252c
#
_entry.id   f569d27a06c43e35e6ada8f1b22a252c
#
_cell.length_a   1.000
_cell.length_b   1.000
_cell.length_c   1.000
_cell.angle_alpha   90.00
_cell.angle_beta   90.00
_cell.angle_gamma   90.00
#
_symmetry.space_group_name_H-M   'P 1'
#
loop_
_entity.id
_entity.type
_entity.pdbx_description
1 polymer ?
#
loop_
_entity_poly.entity_id
_entity_poly.type
_entity_poly.pdbx_seq_one_letter_code
_entity_poly.pdbx_strand_id
1 'polypeptide(L)'
;MKKIVAALSCLVVFCLFYASANAQTVVSAAPEFKLPKDYKPVGLEASPALQTLLDAAVGAALEKFKDKNLAAKDVAATLIDLRDAGNLKWASVRGEEKIYPASVSKMFYMVALQRWLEDGRVKLTPEMERGLKDMIVDSSNEATQYILDVLTGTSSGAELPEKEFETWAFKRNVVNRFYAAQGYRNINVNQKTFCEDAYGIEQQFRGYKGNNRNMLTTNATARLLAEIVLGRTNTPERTLLMMNLMKRDFAGESKDPDDQAHGFTGIALINKKMNDARLWSKAGWTSKTRHDAAYIETADGQKFVLVVFTENFANERNIIPTVAEKVLENLGKIK
;
A
#
# COMPACT_ATOMS: atom_id res chain seq x y z
N MET A 1 7.61 -39.03 94.87
CA MET A 1 8.34 -38.38 93.79
C MET A 1 8.31 -39.31 92.57
N LYS A 2 7.36 -39.13 91.70
CA LYS A 2 7.32 -39.88 90.41
C LYS A 2 7.10 -38.85 89.29
N LYS A 3 8.02 -38.75 88.39
CA LYS A 3 7.97 -37.91 87.20
C LYS A 3 7.13 -38.57 86.13
N ILE A 4 6.10 -37.89 85.66
CA ILE A 4 5.29 -38.31 84.54
C ILE A 4 5.83 -37.60 83.32
N VAL A 5 6.25 -38.39 82.30
CA VAL A 5 6.67 -37.93 81.01
C VAL A 5 5.45 -37.99 80.09
N ALA A 6 4.98 -36.85 79.60
CA ALA A 6 3.93 -36.82 78.62
C ALA A 6 4.56 -36.83 77.18
N ALA A 7 4.24 -37.85 76.38
CA ALA A 7 4.57 -37.92 75.02
C ALA A 7 3.56 -37.14 74.17
N LEU A 8 4.03 -36.15 73.40
CA LEU A 8 3.25 -35.37 72.50
C LEU A 8 3.35 -36.03 71.09
N SER A 9 2.26 -36.63 70.62
CA SER A 9 2.14 -37.14 69.25
C SER A 9 1.76 -36.02 68.31
N CYS A 10 2.68 -35.60 67.42
CA CYS A 10 2.41 -34.72 66.30
C CYS A 10 1.76 -35.52 65.17
N LEU A 11 0.48 -35.23 64.91
CA LEU A 11 -0.26 -35.73 63.76
C LEU A 11 0.03 -34.79 62.57
N VAL A 12 0.83 -35.21 61.59
CA VAL A 12 1.07 -34.48 60.35
C VAL A 12 -0.04 -34.84 59.39
N VAL A 13 -0.97 -33.89 59.14
CA VAL A 13 -2.00 -34.02 58.13
C VAL A 13 -1.39 -33.54 56.81
N PHE A 14 -1.13 -34.46 55.88
CA PHE A 14 -0.76 -34.15 54.49
C PHE A 14 -2.02 -33.75 53.72
N CYS A 15 -2.25 -32.46 53.52
CA CYS A 15 -3.24 -31.96 52.55
C CYS A 15 -2.66 -32.07 51.13
N LEU A 16 -3.06 -33.11 50.39
CA LEU A 16 -2.83 -33.21 48.95
C LEU A 16 -3.77 -32.20 48.24
N PHE A 17 -3.21 -31.05 47.82
CA PHE A 17 -3.87 -30.18 46.87
C PHE A 17 -3.80 -30.78 45.47
N TYR A 18 -4.89 -31.38 45.02
CA TYR A 18 -5.07 -31.68 43.61
C TYR A 18 -5.28 -30.33 42.87
N ALA A 19 -4.24 -29.80 42.25
CA ALA A 19 -4.35 -28.73 41.27
C ALA A 19 -4.94 -29.32 39.98
N SER A 20 -6.25 -29.18 39.80
CA SER A 20 -6.90 -29.44 38.53
C SER A 20 -6.41 -28.37 37.54
N ALA A 21 -5.40 -28.68 36.72
CA ALA A 21 -5.03 -27.89 35.59
C ALA A 21 -6.18 -27.95 34.56
N ASN A 22 -7.08 -26.98 34.61
CA ASN A 22 -7.98 -26.73 33.50
C ASN A 22 -7.14 -26.29 32.30
N ALA A 23 -6.77 -27.24 31.45
CA ALA A 23 -6.28 -26.95 30.11
C ALA A 23 -7.44 -26.26 29.35
N GLN A 24 -7.50 -24.94 29.42
CA GLN A 24 -8.30 -24.17 28.46
C GLN A 24 -7.71 -24.49 27.07
N THR A 25 -8.45 -25.30 26.33
CA THR A 25 -8.23 -25.47 24.90
C THR A 25 -8.41 -24.07 24.31
N VAL A 26 -7.29 -23.39 24.00
CA VAL A 26 -7.29 -22.19 23.18
C VAL A 26 -7.79 -22.64 21.82
N VAL A 27 -9.10 -22.51 21.60
CA VAL A 27 -9.69 -22.64 20.28
C VAL A 27 -9.05 -21.50 19.49
N SER A 28 -8.06 -21.83 18.65
CA SER A 28 -7.47 -20.87 17.72
C SER A 28 -8.62 -20.31 16.88
N ALA A 29 -8.98 -19.07 17.11
CA ALA A 29 -9.97 -18.41 16.28
C ALA A 29 -9.49 -18.51 14.82
N ALA A 30 -10.40 -18.86 13.91
CA ALA A 30 -10.08 -18.89 12.47
C ALA A 30 -9.44 -17.55 12.08
N PRO A 31 -8.41 -17.56 11.22
CA PRO A 31 -7.74 -16.33 10.82
C PRO A 31 -8.75 -15.35 10.21
N GLU A 32 -8.65 -14.07 10.57
CA GLU A 32 -9.58 -13.02 10.11
C GLU A 32 -9.61 -12.92 8.57
N PHE A 33 -8.50 -13.28 7.92
CA PHE A 33 -8.35 -13.23 6.46
C PHE A 33 -7.91 -14.57 5.89
N LYS A 34 -8.53 -14.97 4.80
CA LYS A 34 -8.07 -16.08 3.96
C LYS A 34 -7.04 -15.53 2.98
N LEU A 35 -5.78 -15.81 3.19
CA LEU A 35 -4.76 -15.53 2.20
C LEU A 35 -4.85 -16.57 1.06
N PRO A 36 -4.38 -16.24 -0.16
CA PRO A 36 -4.25 -17.24 -1.21
C PRO A 36 -3.50 -18.47 -0.68
N LYS A 37 -3.94 -19.67 -1.13
CA LYS A 37 -3.20 -20.89 -0.79
C LYS A 37 -1.74 -20.72 -1.21
N ASP A 38 -0.83 -21.02 -0.28
CA ASP A 38 0.61 -20.87 -0.50
C ASP A 38 1.10 -19.42 -0.75
N TYR A 39 0.32 -18.42 -0.33
CA TYR A 39 0.76 -17.02 -0.42
C TYR A 39 2.12 -16.85 0.24
N LYS A 40 3.05 -16.32 -0.55
CA LYS A 40 4.35 -15.85 -0.07
C LYS A 40 4.58 -14.44 -0.60
N PRO A 41 5.00 -13.49 0.24
CA PRO A 41 5.46 -12.20 -0.23
C PRO A 41 6.48 -12.35 -1.35
N VAL A 42 6.52 -11.42 -2.28
CA VAL A 42 7.61 -11.38 -3.27
C VAL A 42 8.95 -11.28 -2.55
N GLY A 43 9.87 -12.19 -2.88
CA GLY A 43 11.26 -12.08 -2.45
C GLY A 43 11.95 -10.98 -3.25
N LEU A 44 12.49 -9.99 -2.57
CA LEU A 44 13.23 -8.88 -3.18
C LEU A 44 14.69 -8.95 -2.72
N GLU A 45 15.62 -9.08 -3.66
CA GLU A 45 17.04 -9.06 -3.37
C GLU A 45 17.63 -7.67 -3.70
N ALA A 46 18.30 -7.06 -2.73
CA ALA A 46 18.94 -5.77 -2.95
C ALA A 46 20.03 -5.87 -4.03
N SER A 47 20.02 -4.93 -4.99
CA SER A 47 20.99 -4.89 -6.08
C SER A 47 21.82 -3.61 -6.02
N PRO A 48 23.15 -3.71 -5.78
CA PRO A 48 24.04 -2.54 -5.84
C PRO A 48 24.00 -1.80 -7.18
N ALA A 49 23.83 -2.55 -8.29
CA ALA A 49 23.74 -1.95 -9.62
C ALA A 49 22.45 -1.15 -9.80
N LEU A 50 21.30 -1.67 -9.33
CA LEU A 50 20.04 -0.92 -9.33
C LEU A 50 20.09 0.24 -8.34
N GLN A 51 20.78 0.12 -7.21
CA GLN A 51 20.95 1.22 -6.26
C GLN A 51 21.73 2.37 -6.91
N THR A 52 22.85 2.07 -7.55
CA THR A 52 23.65 3.08 -8.28
C THR A 52 22.80 3.77 -9.37
N LEU A 53 21.99 3.00 -10.09
CA LEU A 53 21.08 3.57 -11.11
C LEU A 53 20.02 4.47 -10.47
N LEU A 54 19.37 4.03 -9.42
CA LEU A 54 18.30 4.79 -8.77
C LEU A 54 18.85 6.07 -8.09
N ASP A 55 20.02 5.98 -7.44
CA ASP A 55 20.70 7.14 -6.86
C ASP A 55 21.05 8.18 -7.94
N ALA A 56 21.55 7.73 -9.09
CA ALA A 56 21.82 8.61 -10.23
C ALA A 56 20.54 9.22 -10.82
N ALA A 57 19.43 8.46 -10.85
CA ALA A 57 18.15 8.93 -11.37
C ALA A 57 17.53 10.01 -10.45
N VAL A 58 17.51 9.77 -9.15
CA VAL A 58 17.07 10.76 -8.16
C VAL A 58 18.03 11.96 -8.15
N GLY A 59 19.36 11.74 -8.18
CA GLY A 59 20.36 12.79 -8.24
C GLY A 59 20.18 13.71 -9.45
N ALA A 60 19.83 13.16 -10.62
CA ALA A 60 19.53 13.94 -11.82
C ALA A 60 18.33 14.88 -11.62
N ALA A 61 17.28 14.43 -10.91
CA ALA A 61 16.16 15.28 -10.58
C ALA A 61 16.55 16.37 -9.57
N LEU A 62 17.32 16.04 -8.54
CA LEU A 62 17.80 17.00 -7.55
C LEU A 62 18.66 18.09 -8.22
N GLU A 63 19.55 17.73 -9.11
CA GLU A 63 20.40 18.69 -9.84
C GLU A 63 19.58 19.56 -10.80
N LYS A 64 18.65 18.95 -11.56
CA LYS A 64 17.80 19.67 -12.52
C LYS A 64 16.92 20.73 -11.87
N PHE A 65 16.45 20.47 -10.64
CA PHE A 65 15.52 21.35 -9.92
C PHE A 65 16.16 22.02 -8.69
N LYS A 66 17.47 22.07 -8.61
CA LYS A 66 18.19 22.70 -7.49
C LYS A 66 17.82 24.19 -7.31
N ASP A 67 17.63 24.91 -8.41
CA ASP A 67 17.25 26.34 -8.37
C ASP A 67 15.83 26.56 -7.82
N LYS A 68 15.01 25.48 -7.77
CA LYS A 68 13.72 25.44 -7.11
C LYS A 68 13.78 24.93 -5.68
N ASN A 69 15.00 24.70 -5.15
CA ASN A 69 15.26 24.16 -3.81
C ASN A 69 14.75 22.72 -3.60
N LEU A 70 14.64 21.91 -4.66
CA LEU A 70 14.36 20.48 -4.49
C LEU A 70 15.51 19.82 -3.73
N ALA A 71 15.19 19.18 -2.62
CA ALA A 71 16.18 18.53 -1.75
C ALA A 71 15.91 17.01 -1.64
N ALA A 72 16.92 16.26 -1.21
CA ALA A 72 16.78 14.80 -1.07
C ALA A 72 15.64 14.38 -0.14
N LYS A 73 15.28 15.19 0.85
CA LYS A 73 14.15 14.96 1.75
C LYS A 73 12.78 15.03 1.07
N ASP A 74 12.70 15.65 -0.11
CA ASP A 74 11.43 15.87 -0.83
C ASP A 74 11.13 14.76 -1.84
N VAL A 75 12.05 13.81 -2.05
CA VAL A 75 11.90 12.70 -3.02
C VAL A 75 12.15 11.36 -2.34
N ALA A 76 11.22 10.43 -2.49
CA ALA A 76 11.42 9.02 -2.16
C ALA A 76 11.13 8.18 -3.41
N ALA A 77 11.92 7.13 -3.66
CA ALA A 77 11.75 6.28 -4.82
C ALA A 77 12.09 4.82 -4.52
N THR A 78 11.41 3.89 -5.21
CA THR A 78 11.71 2.46 -5.21
C THR A 78 11.62 1.91 -6.62
N LEU A 79 12.64 1.15 -7.02
CA LEU A 79 12.75 0.47 -8.30
C LEU A 79 12.80 -1.04 -8.07
N ILE A 80 11.95 -1.80 -8.76
CA ILE A 80 11.99 -3.26 -8.78
C ILE A 80 12.14 -3.70 -10.25
N ASP A 81 13.17 -4.47 -10.54
CA ASP A 81 13.37 -5.12 -11.82
C ASP A 81 12.56 -6.42 -11.90
N LEU A 82 11.66 -6.52 -12.86
CA LEU A 82 10.78 -7.67 -13.08
C LEU A 82 11.17 -8.48 -14.32
N ARG A 83 12.35 -8.24 -14.93
CA ARG A 83 12.81 -9.00 -16.11
C ARG A 83 12.99 -10.49 -15.79
N ASP A 84 13.40 -10.82 -14.56
CA ASP A 84 13.44 -12.18 -14.04
C ASP A 84 12.44 -12.32 -12.87
N ALA A 85 11.26 -12.86 -13.15
CA ALA A 85 10.20 -13.04 -12.14
C ALA A 85 10.58 -14.03 -11.02
N GLY A 86 11.60 -14.86 -11.22
CA GLY A 86 12.14 -15.82 -10.23
C GLY A 86 13.15 -15.19 -9.28
N ASN A 87 13.76 -14.05 -9.67
CA ASN A 87 14.85 -13.41 -8.92
C ASN A 87 14.74 -11.89 -9.00
N LEU A 88 13.73 -11.34 -8.33
CA LEU A 88 13.45 -9.91 -8.35
C LEU A 88 14.56 -9.12 -7.66
N LYS A 89 15.14 -8.17 -8.38
CA LYS A 89 16.14 -7.23 -7.85
C LYS A 89 15.47 -5.90 -7.55
N TRP A 90 15.92 -5.23 -6.51
CA TRP A 90 15.37 -3.94 -6.13
C TRP A 90 16.39 -2.98 -5.55
N ALA A 91 16.01 -1.69 -5.54
CA ALA A 91 16.71 -0.60 -4.88
C ALA A 91 15.72 0.44 -4.38
N SER A 92 16.12 1.25 -3.40
CA SER A 92 15.28 2.36 -2.92
C SER A 92 16.10 3.54 -2.39
N VAL A 93 15.52 4.73 -2.51
CA VAL A 93 15.97 5.98 -1.89
C VAL A 93 14.85 6.46 -0.96
N ARG A 94 15.13 6.57 0.34
CA ARG A 94 14.13 6.91 1.38
C ARG A 94 12.87 6.02 1.33
N GLY A 95 13.04 4.77 0.89
CA GLY A 95 11.93 3.86 0.59
C GLY A 95 11.05 3.47 1.79
N GLU A 96 11.52 3.60 3.03
CA GLU A 96 10.79 3.32 4.28
C GLU A 96 10.13 4.57 4.90
N GLU A 97 10.32 5.74 4.30
CA GLU A 97 9.68 6.97 4.78
C GLU A 97 8.17 6.94 4.57
N LYS A 98 7.43 7.25 5.63
CA LYS A 98 5.96 7.35 5.60
C LYS A 98 5.55 8.69 5.01
N ILE A 99 5.00 8.66 3.82
CA ILE A 99 4.55 9.83 3.09
C ILE A 99 3.04 9.75 2.90
N TYR A 100 2.34 10.89 2.97
CA TYR A 100 0.92 10.94 2.64
C TYR A 100 0.71 10.63 1.16
N PRO A 101 0.03 9.53 0.81
CA PRO A 101 0.11 8.95 -0.54
C PRO A 101 -0.88 9.56 -1.54
N ALA A 102 -1.72 10.50 -1.13
CA ALA A 102 -2.85 10.95 -1.93
C ALA A 102 -3.63 9.75 -2.52
N SER A 103 -3.94 9.77 -3.81
CA SER A 103 -4.73 8.72 -4.47
C SER A 103 -3.99 7.40 -4.74
N VAL A 104 -2.69 7.28 -4.46
CA VAL A 104 -1.98 6.00 -4.57
C VAL A 104 -2.55 4.96 -3.59
N SER A 105 -3.11 5.39 -2.45
CA SER A 105 -3.80 4.50 -1.50
C SER A 105 -4.96 3.71 -2.11
N LYS A 106 -5.58 4.19 -3.19
CA LYS A 106 -6.69 3.55 -3.90
C LYS A 106 -6.30 2.19 -4.49
N MET A 107 -5.02 1.99 -4.85
CA MET A 107 -4.51 0.70 -5.28
C MET A 107 -4.60 -0.36 -4.16
N PHE A 108 -4.36 0.04 -2.91
CA PHE A 108 -4.52 -0.83 -1.74
C PHE A 108 -6.00 -1.19 -1.52
N TYR A 109 -6.92 -0.24 -1.66
CA TYR A 109 -8.35 -0.51 -1.55
C TYR A 109 -8.85 -1.42 -2.68
N MET A 110 -8.34 -1.24 -3.90
CA MET A 110 -8.65 -2.11 -5.02
C MET A 110 -8.30 -3.58 -4.74
N VAL A 111 -7.07 -3.85 -4.31
CA VAL A 111 -6.63 -5.23 -4.00
C VAL A 111 -7.44 -5.83 -2.84
N ALA A 112 -7.70 -5.06 -1.78
CA ALA A 112 -8.54 -5.52 -0.68
C ALA A 112 -9.95 -5.85 -1.13
N LEU A 113 -10.57 -5.02 -2.00
CA LEU A 113 -11.90 -5.30 -2.55
C LEU A 113 -11.92 -6.58 -3.36
N GLN A 114 -10.92 -6.80 -4.22
CA GLN A 114 -10.84 -8.04 -5.00
C GLN A 114 -10.74 -9.27 -4.07
N ARG A 115 -10.00 -9.17 -2.96
CA ARG A 115 -9.95 -10.25 -1.96
C ARG A 115 -11.28 -10.46 -1.26
N TRP A 116 -11.98 -9.39 -0.84
CA TRP A 116 -13.31 -9.52 -0.23
C TRP A 116 -14.33 -10.19 -1.15
N LEU A 117 -14.24 -9.90 -2.46
CA LEU A 117 -15.09 -10.56 -3.47
C LEU A 117 -14.75 -12.05 -3.61
N GLU A 118 -13.48 -12.42 -3.62
CA GLU A 118 -13.05 -13.84 -3.67
C GLU A 118 -13.45 -14.62 -2.43
N ASP A 119 -13.31 -13.99 -1.26
CA ASP A 119 -13.65 -14.60 0.02
C ASP A 119 -15.18 -14.66 0.29
N GLY A 120 -15.98 -14.07 -0.61
CA GLY A 120 -17.44 -13.98 -0.45
C GLY A 120 -17.90 -13.04 0.67
N ARG A 121 -17.03 -12.15 1.16
CA ARG A 121 -17.36 -11.13 2.18
C ARG A 121 -18.29 -10.06 1.63
N VAL A 122 -18.13 -9.75 0.36
CA VAL A 122 -19.00 -8.83 -0.38
C VAL A 122 -19.41 -9.48 -1.71
N LYS A 123 -20.56 -9.08 -2.23
CA LYS A 123 -21.02 -9.49 -3.56
C LYS A 123 -20.83 -8.34 -4.53
N LEU A 124 -20.32 -8.64 -5.71
CA LEU A 124 -20.21 -7.63 -6.77
C LEU A 124 -21.60 -7.17 -7.19
N THR A 125 -21.80 -5.87 -7.25
CA THR A 125 -22.99 -5.23 -7.81
C THR A 125 -22.55 -4.31 -8.95
N PRO A 126 -23.47 -3.97 -9.90
CA PRO A 126 -23.15 -3.01 -10.96
C PRO A 126 -22.63 -1.66 -10.42
N GLU A 127 -23.17 -1.19 -9.28
CA GLU A 127 -22.71 0.04 -8.65
C GLU A 127 -21.30 -0.07 -8.07
N MET A 128 -20.96 -1.23 -7.49
CA MET A 128 -19.61 -1.48 -6.97
C MET A 128 -18.59 -1.60 -8.10
N GLU A 129 -18.97 -2.21 -9.22
CA GLU A 129 -18.12 -2.31 -10.42
C GLU A 129 -17.85 -0.91 -10.99
N ARG A 130 -18.90 -0.08 -11.12
CA ARG A 130 -18.77 1.33 -11.51
C ARG A 130 -17.86 2.10 -10.55
N GLY A 131 -18.12 2.02 -9.24
CA GLY A 131 -17.32 2.70 -8.22
C GLY A 131 -15.85 2.24 -8.24
N LEU A 132 -15.57 0.95 -8.44
CA LEU A 132 -14.20 0.45 -8.57
C LEU A 132 -13.49 1.04 -9.79
N LYS A 133 -14.18 1.11 -10.93
CA LYS A 133 -13.65 1.73 -12.15
C LYS A 133 -13.36 3.21 -11.92
N ASP A 134 -14.34 3.98 -11.43
CA ASP A 134 -14.20 5.42 -11.18
C ASP A 134 -13.08 5.70 -10.15
N MET A 135 -12.94 4.86 -9.13
CA MET A 135 -11.86 4.97 -8.12
C MET A 135 -10.47 4.85 -8.75
N ILE A 136 -10.26 3.97 -9.72
CA ILE A 136 -8.93 3.67 -10.26
C ILE A 136 -8.64 4.44 -11.56
N VAL A 137 -9.62 4.47 -12.50
CA VAL A 137 -9.44 5.11 -13.81
C VAL A 137 -9.51 6.63 -13.67
N ASP A 138 -10.57 7.14 -13.04
CA ASP A 138 -10.81 8.58 -12.91
C ASP A 138 -10.27 9.14 -11.58
N SER A 139 -9.80 8.26 -10.71
CA SER A 139 -9.32 8.62 -9.37
C SER A 139 -10.37 9.34 -8.50
N SER A 140 -11.68 9.04 -8.70
CA SER A 140 -12.78 9.64 -7.95
C SER A 140 -12.62 9.44 -6.43
N ASN A 141 -12.77 10.52 -5.68
CA ASN A 141 -12.75 10.49 -4.22
C ASN A 141 -14.08 9.94 -3.65
N GLU A 142 -15.20 10.27 -4.28
CA GLU A 142 -16.53 9.80 -3.91
C GLU A 142 -16.63 8.29 -4.06
N ALA A 143 -16.15 7.75 -5.20
CA ALA A 143 -16.07 6.31 -5.42
C ALA A 143 -15.14 5.63 -4.39
N THR A 144 -14.04 6.29 -4.02
CA THR A 144 -13.14 5.78 -2.97
C THR A 144 -13.83 5.70 -1.61
N GLN A 145 -14.61 6.72 -1.25
CA GLN A 145 -15.37 6.73 0.01
C GLN A 145 -16.39 5.58 0.05
N TYR A 146 -17.12 5.38 -1.04
CA TYR A 146 -18.07 4.28 -1.19
C TYR A 146 -17.37 2.91 -1.05
N ILE A 147 -16.30 2.68 -1.79
CA ILE A 147 -15.54 1.42 -1.74
C ILE A 147 -14.98 1.16 -0.33
N LEU A 148 -14.48 2.18 0.36
CA LEU A 148 -13.96 2.02 1.71
C LEU A 148 -15.08 1.70 2.71
N ASP A 149 -16.26 2.30 2.57
CA ASP A 149 -17.43 1.97 3.41
C ASP A 149 -17.84 0.50 3.21
N VAL A 150 -17.87 0.02 1.96
CA VAL A 150 -18.15 -1.39 1.65
C VAL A 150 -17.08 -2.32 2.26
N LEU A 151 -15.80 -1.99 2.11
CA LEU A 151 -14.71 -2.79 2.66
C LEU A 151 -14.76 -2.95 4.17
N THR A 152 -15.18 -1.89 4.86
CA THR A 152 -15.06 -1.79 6.32
C THR A 152 -16.38 -2.01 7.06
N GLY A 153 -17.51 -1.96 6.35
CA GLY A 153 -18.84 -1.97 6.96
C GLY A 153 -19.06 -0.77 7.90
N THR A 154 -18.49 0.40 7.53
CA THR A 154 -18.63 1.66 8.26
C THR A 154 -19.13 2.74 7.32
N SER A 155 -19.65 3.83 7.86
CA SER A 155 -20.06 5.00 7.10
C SER A 155 -19.67 6.29 7.82
N SER A 156 -19.62 7.39 7.10
CA SER A 156 -19.52 8.72 7.69
C SER A 156 -20.80 9.08 8.46
N GLY A 157 -20.70 9.99 9.41
CA GLY A 157 -21.82 10.45 10.24
C GLY A 157 -21.33 11.39 11.33
N ALA A 158 -22.19 11.64 12.34
CA ALA A 158 -21.84 12.38 13.52
C ALA A 158 -20.73 11.68 14.32
N GLU A 159 -20.05 12.42 15.18
CA GLU A 159 -19.12 11.85 16.16
C GLU A 159 -19.83 10.85 17.06
N LEU A 160 -19.12 9.81 17.48
CA LEU A 160 -19.64 8.76 18.34
C LEU A 160 -19.06 8.85 19.76
N PRO A 161 -19.85 8.42 20.78
CA PRO A 161 -19.32 8.17 22.11
C PRO A 161 -18.17 7.15 22.06
N GLU A 162 -17.25 7.24 23.00
CA GLU A 162 -15.99 6.48 23.02
C GLU A 162 -16.14 4.98 22.72
N LYS A 163 -17.05 4.29 23.41
CA LYS A 163 -17.25 2.84 23.22
C LYS A 163 -17.76 2.46 21.84
N GLU A 164 -18.66 3.26 21.28
CA GLU A 164 -19.19 3.05 19.94
C GLU A 164 -18.14 3.40 18.89
N PHE A 165 -17.39 4.47 19.14
CA PHE A 165 -16.28 4.90 18.31
C PHE A 165 -15.16 3.84 18.22
N GLU A 166 -14.76 3.22 19.34
CA GLU A 166 -13.76 2.13 19.33
C GLU A 166 -14.22 0.95 18.46
N THR A 167 -15.51 0.59 18.53
CA THR A 167 -16.08 -0.46 17.68
C THR A 167 -16.04 -0.08 16.21
N TRP A 168 -16.40 1.15 15.91
CA TRP A 168 -16.34 1.69 14.55
C TRP A 168 -14.90 1.76 14.04
N ALA A 169 -13.97 2.26 14.85
CA ALA A 169 -12.55 2.38 14.53
C ALA A 169 -11.91 1.00 14.26
N PHE A 170 -12.28 -0.01 15.05
CA PHE A 170 -11.84 -1.39 14.81
C PHE A 170 -12.28 -1.88 13.42
N LYS A 171 -13.54 -1.68 13.05
CA LYS A 171 -14.04 -2.05 11.71
C LYS A 171 -13.30 -1.26 10.62
N ARG A 172 -13.16 0.05 10.76
CA ARG A 172 -12.49 0.92 9.80
C ARG A 172 -11.02 0.52 9.56
N ASN A 173 -10.35 -0.04 10.55
CA ASN A 173 -8.98 -0.54 10.46
C ASN A 173 -8.83 -1.93 9.81
N VAL A 174 -9.88 -2.54 9.27
CA VAL A 174 -9.81 -3.89 8.71
C VAL A 174 -8.81 -4.00 7.54
N VAL A 175 -8.69 -2.97 6.71
CA VAL A 175 -7.74 -2.96 5.58
C VAL A 175 -6.29 -2.98 6.08
N ASN A 176 -5.97 -2.21 7.13
CA ASN A 176 -4.65 -2.27 7.76
C ASN A 176 -4.33 -3.66 8.32
N ARG A 177 -5.30 -4.32 8.98
CA ARG A 177 -5.10 -5.68 9.50
C ARG A 177 -4.91 -6.71 8.38
N PHE A 178 -5.63 -6.54 7.26
CA PHE A 178 -5.45 -7.37 6.07
C PHE A 178 -4.02 -7.30 5.53
N TYR A 179 -3.48 -6.10 5.36
CA TYR A 179 -2.10 -5.94 4.89
C TYR A 179 -1.07 -6.38 5.93
N ALA A 180 -1.33 -6.15 7.21
CA ALA A 180 -0.45 -6.65 8.29
C ALA A 180 -0.35 -8.18 8.29
N ALA A 181 -1.45 -8.90 8.03
CA ALA A 181 -1.46 -10.36 7.88
C ALA A 181 -0.61 -10.84 6.69
N GLN A 182 -0.39 -10.01 5.68
CA GLN A 182 0.49 -10.27 4.53
C GLN A 182 1.93 -9.78 4.74
N GLY A 183 2.26 -9.32 5.95
CA GLY A 183 3.58 -8.83 6.30
C GLY A 183 3.91 -7.42 5.81
N TYR A 184 2.92 -6.63 5.38
CA TYR A 184 3.12 -5.22 5.14
C TYR A 184 3.31 -4.48 6.46
N ARG A 185 4.31 -3.61 6.49
CA ARG A 185 4.64 -2.77 7.64
C ARG A 185 4.80 -1.33 7.18
N ASN A 186 4.84 -0.40 8.12
CA ASN A 186 5.04 1.03 7.82
C ASN A 186 4.03 1.62 6.83
N ILE A 187 2.77 1.14 6.86
CA ILE A 187 1.66 1.71 6.09
C ILE A 187 0.49 2.03 6.99
N ASN A 188 -0.36 2.94 6.55
CA ASN A 188 -1.69 3.19 7.09
C ASN A 188 -2.65 3.47 5.92
N VAL A 189 -3.65 2.63 5.74
CA VAL A 189 -4.64 2.70 4.66
C VAL A 189 -6.05 2.48 5.24
N ASN A 190 -6.59 3.51 5.89
CA ASN A 190 -7.85 3.43 6.61
C ASN A 190 -8.72 4.69 6.52
N GLN A 191 -8.25 5.72 5.78
CA GLN A 191 -8.95 6.99 5.66
C GLN A 191 -9.62 7.14 4.30
N LYS A 192 -10.80 7.73 4.30
CA LYS A 192 -11.43 8.25 3.08
C LYS A 192 -10.58 9.38 2.49
N THR A 193 -10.71 9.58 1.19
CA THR A 193 -10.12 10.72 0.49
C THR A 193 -11.19 11.80 0.36
N PHE A 194 -10.91 13.00 0.84
CA PHE A 194 -11.80 14.15 0.76
C PHE A 194 -11.19 15.21 -0.14
N CYS A 195 -12.03 15.97 -0.86
CA CYS A 195 -11.58 17.11 -1.63
C CYS A 195 -11.21 18.29 -0.71
N GLU A 196 -11.98 18.49 0.35
CA GLU A 196 -11.74 19.53 1.35
C GLU A 196 -11.19 18.91 2.64
N ASP A 197 -12.07 18.58 3.59
CA ASP A 197 -11.68 18.00 4.86
C ASP A 197 -12.70 16.94 5.34
N ALA A 198 -12.34 16.19 6.37
CA ALA A 198 -13.19 15.23 7.05
C ALA A 198 -14.11 15.94 8.04
N TYR A 199 -15.33 15.41 8.25
CA TYR A 199 -16.29 15.90 9.23
C TYR A 199 -16.76 14.75 10.14
N GLY A 200 -17.26 15.12 11.33
CA GLY A 200 -17.86 14.20 12.28
C GLY A 200 -16.94 13.02 12.63
N ILE A 201 -17.46 11.80 12.55
CA ILE A 201 -16.71 10.59 12.91
C ILE A 201 -15.43 10.42 12.07
N GLU A 202 -15.39 10.89 10.84
CA GLU A 202 -14.18 10.82 10.00
C GLU A 202 -13.09 11.76 10.54
N GLN A 203 -13.44 12.94 11.05
CA GLN A 203 -12.52 13.85 11.72
C GLN A 203 -12.09 13.31 13.09
N GLN A 204 -13.02 12.75 13.86
CA GLN A 204 -12.74 12.07 15.11
C GLN A 204 -11.73 10.93 14.88
N PHE A 205 -11.91 10.14 13.83
CA PHE A 205 -11.00 9.04 13.48
C PHE A 205 -9.64 9.52 12.96
N ARG A 206 -9.58 10.68 12.32
CA ARG A 206 -8.30 11.29 11.91
C ARG A 206 -7.42 11.62 13.12
N GLY A 207 -8.00 12.02 14.23
CA GLY A 207 -7.31 12.27 15.51
C GLY A 207 -7.02 11.01 16.33
N TYR A 208 -7.58 9.85 15.95
CA TYR A 208 -7.46 8.61 16.72
C TYR A 208 -6.02 8.15 16.87
N LYS A 209 -5.57 7.97 18.10
CA LYS A 209 -4.17 7.59 18.43
C LYS A 209 -3.13 8.53 17.82
N GLY A 210 -3.44 9.82 17.75
CA GLY A 210 -2.58 10.85 17.19
C GLY A 210 -2.98 11.23 15.75
N ASN A 211 -2.02 11.27 14.83
CA ASN A 211 -2.30 11.61 13.44
C ASN A 211 -2.56 10.33 12.62
N ASN A 212 -3.83 9.95 12.52
CA ASN A 212 -4.26 8.75 11.80
C ASN A 212 -4.62 9.07 10.34
N ARG A 213 -3.65 9.54 9.56
CA ARG A 213 -3.81 9.76 8.11
C ARG A 213 -3.38 8.55 7.31
N ASN A 214 -3.86 8.43 6.06
CA ASN A 214 -3.24 7.50 5.12
C ASN A 214 -1.76 7.84 4.97
N MET A 215 -0.92 6.83 5.10
CA MET A 215 0.54 6.93 4.96
C MET A 215 1.05 5.69 4.24
N LEU A 216 1.87 5.87 3.23
CA LEU A 216 2.53 4.78 2.51
C LEU A 216 4.04 5.02 2.44
N THR A 217 4.76 3.93 2.25
CA THR A 217 6.17 3.95 1.86
C THR A 217 6.28 3.57 0.37
N THR A 218 7.31 4.05 -0.32
CA THR A 218 7.52 3.63 -1.72
C THR A 218 7.88 2.16 -1.81
N ASN A 219 8.54 1.58 -0.79
CA ASN A 219 8.85 0.15 -0.72
C ASN A 219 7.56 -0.71 -0.64
N ALA A 220 6.65 -0.39 0.26
CA ALA A 220 5.39 -1.13 0.37
C ALA A 220 4.52 -0.99 -0.88
N THR A 221 4.52 0.20 -1.48
CA THR A 221 3.76 0.50 -2.69
C THR A 221 4.32 -0.26 -3.90
N ALA A 222 5.64 -0.27 -4.07
CA ALA A 222 6.31 -1.00 -5.14
C ALA A 222 6.13 -2.51 -4.99
N ARG A 223 6.22 -3.03 -3.75
CA ARG A 223 5.94 -4.43 -3.45
C ARG A 223 4.51 -4.80 -3.86
N LEU A 224 3.50 -4.01 -3.48
CA LEU A 224 2.11 -4.30 -3.83
C LEU A 224 1.90 -4.32 -5.34
N LEU A 225 2.45 -3.34 -6.06
CA LEU A 225 2.33 -3.29 -7.51
C LEU A 225 3.04 -4.49 -8.18
N ALA A 226 4.21 -4.88 -7.72
CA ALA A 226 4.89 -6.09 -8.19
C ALA A 226 4.08 -7.36 -7.90
N GLU A 227 3.46 -7.48 -6.71
CA GLU A 227 2.58 -8.61 -6.36
C GLU A 227 1.33 -8.66 -7.27
N ILE A 228 0.75 -7.51 -7.63
CA ILE A 228 -0.36 -7.44 -8.60
C ILE A 228 0.11 -7.94 -9.97
N VAL A 229 1.19 -7.36 -10.50
CA VAL A 229 1.74 -7.70 -11.82
C VAL A 229 2.06 -9.19 -11.95
N LEU A 230 2.60 -9.78 -10.89
CA LEU A 230 2.97 -11.20 -10.83
C LEU A 230 1.81 -12.13 -10.46
N GLY A 231 0.59 -11.60 -10.30
CA GLY A 231 -0.60 -12.40 -10.00
C GLY A 231 -0.59 -13.04 -8.61
N ARG A 232 0.09 -12.45 -7.63
CA ARG A 232 0.25 -13.03 -6.28
C ARG A 232 -0.81 -12.56 -5.29
N THR A 233 -1.56 -11.52 -5.61
CA THR A 233 -2.56 -10.94 -4.68
C THR A 233 -3.92 -11.66 -4.77
N ASN A 234 -4.34 -12.04 -5.97
CA ASN A 234 -5.69 -12.51 -6.29
C ASN A 234 -5.67 -13.57 -7.40
N THR A 235 -6.85 -14.11 -7.76
CA THR A 235 -6.97 -15.04 -8.90
C THR A 235 -6.55 -14.37 -10.21
N PRO A 236 -6.21 -15.17 -11.27
CA PRO A 236 -5.80 -14.63 -12.57
C PRO A 236 -6.84 -13.67 -13.17
N GLU A 237 -8.12 -13.97 -13.06
CA GLU A 237 -9.22 -13.15 -13.60
C GLU A 237 -9.26 -11.78 -12.93
N ARG A 238 -9.11 -11.76 -11.59
CA ARG A 238 -9.09 -10.50 -10.82
C ARG A 238 -7.81 -9.72 -11.02
N THR A 239 -6.69 -10.40 -11.17
CA THR A 239 -5.42 -9.79 -11.56
C THR A 239 -5.55 -9.07 -12.90
N LEU A 240 -6.13 -9.75 -13.90
CA LEU A 240 -6.38 -9.14 -15.21
C LEU A 240 -7.30 -7.92 -15.12
N LEU A 241 -8.37 -8.00 -14.32
CA LEU A 241 -9.26 -6.85 -14.06
C LEU A 241 -8.47 -5.67 -13.46
N MET A 242 -7.68 -5.89 -12.42
CA MET A 242 -6.88 -4.84 -11.79
C MET A 242 -5.88 -4.23 -12.76
N MET A 243 -5.19 -5.05 -13.56
CA MET A 243 -4.27 -4.57 -14.59
C MET A 243 -5.01 -3.75 -15.65
N ASN A 244 -6.18 -4.17 -16.11
CA ASN A 244 -6.98 -3.40 -17.06
C ASN A 244 -7.39 -2.03 -16.51
N LEU A 245 -7.77 -1.94 -15.23
CA LEU A 245 -8.13 -0.68 -14.58
C LEU A 245 -6.93 0.27 -14.42
N MET A 246 -5.72 -0.26 -14.24
CA MET A 246 -4.51 0.53 -14.10
C MET A 246 -3.81 0.85 -15.43
N LYS A 247 -4.21 0.24 -16.54
CA LYS A 247 -3.61 0.50 -17.85
C LYS A 247 -3.79 1.96 -18.24
N ARG A 248 -2.73 2.58 -18.75
CA ARG A 248 -2.72 3.99 -19.19
C ARG A 248 -2.41 4.05 -20.69
N ASP A 249 -3.25 4.78 -21.42
CA ASP A 249 -3.00 5.15 -22.80
C ASP A 249 -2.38 6.55 -22.83
N PHE A 250 -1.11 6.62 -23.14
CA PHE A 250 -0.35 7.87 -23.21
C PHE A 250 -0.03 8.29 -24.67
N ALA A 251 -0.59 7.58 -25.68
CA ALA A 251 -0.29 7.83 -27.08
C ALA A 251 -1.04 9.04 -27.66
N GLY A 252 -2.12 9.48 -27.02
CA GLY A 252 -2.93 10.59 -27.47
C GLY A 252 -2.54 11.93 -26.85
N GLU A 253 -3.25 12.98 -27.21
CA GLU A 253 -3.21 14.27 -26.52
C GLU A 253 -4.19 14.28 -25.36
N SER A 254 -3.77 14.80 -24.22
CA SER A 254 -4.66 15.05 -23.10
C SER A 254 -5.04 16.52 -22.98
N LYS A 255 -6.30 16.79 -22.65
CA LYS A 255 -6.78 18.14 -22.29
C LYS A 255 -6.48 18.47 -20.82
N ASP A 256 -6.29 17.42 -19.98
CA ASP A 256 -5.93 17.56 -18.58
C ASP A 256 -4.43 17.19 -18.42
N PRO A 257 -3.56 18.17 -18.18
CA PRO A 257 -2.14 17.92 -17.99
C PRO A 257 -1.83 17.14 -16.69
N ASP A 258 -2.81 16.92 -15.84
CA ASP A 258 -2.70 16.16 -14.59
C ASP A 258 -3.41 14.80 -14.64
N ASP A 259 -3.87 14.36 -15.83
CA ASP A 259 -4.38 13.00 -15.98
C ASP A 259 -3.28 11.95 -15.69
N GLN A 260 -3.71 10.74 -15.34
CA GLN A 260 -2.78 9.70 -14.88
C GLN A 260 -1.85 9.17 -15.98
N ALA A 261 -2.19 9.33 -17.26
CA ALA A 261 -1.38 8.90 -18.38
C ALA A 261 -0.34 9.96 -18.82
N HIS A 262 -0.72 11.25 -18.77
CA HIS A 262 0.06 12.36 -19.35
C HIS A 262 0.67 13.31 -18.34
N GLY A 263 0.34 13.16 -17.04
CA GLY A 263 0.80 14.08 -15.99
C GLY A 263 1.90 13.54 -15.09
N PHE A 264 2.34 12.28 -15.28
CA PHE A 264 3.22 11.58 -14.34
C PHE A 264 4.30 10.78 -15.10
N THR A 265 4.52 9.52 -14.77
CA THR A 265 5.54 8.67 -15.42
C THR A 265 5.36 8.58 -16.92
N GLY A 266 4.13 8.64 -17.43
CA GLY A 266 3.85 8.62 -18.87
C GLY A 266 4.55 9.72 -19.65
N ILE A 267 4.81 10.90 -19.05
CA ILE A 267 5.59 11.98 -19.69
C ILE A 267 6.98 11.47 -20.13
N ALA A 268 7.62 10.61 -19.33
CA ALA A 268 8.93 10.07 -19.68
C ALA A 268 8.87 9.21 -20.95
N LEU A 269 7.81 8.40 -21.09
CA LEU A 269 7.61 7.58 -22.30
C LEU A 269 7.34 8.44 -23.54
N ILE A 270 6.53 9.49 -23.38
CA ILE A 270 6.25 10.47 -24.45
C ILE A 270 7.54 11.19 -24.86
N ASN A 271 8.30 11.72 -23.93
CA ASN A 271 9.56 12.44 -24.18
C ASN A 271 10.59 11.54 -24.88
N LYS A 272 10.64 10.26 -24.53
CA LYS A 272 11.52 9.25 -25.14
C LYS A 272 10.97 8.68 -26.44
N LYS A 273 9.77 9.06 -26.86
CA LYS A 273 9.08 8.54 -28.06
C LYS A 273 8.92 7.01 -28.02
N MET A 274 8.68 6.46 -26.83
CA MET A 274 8.53 5.01 -26.61
C MET A 274 7.08 4.57 -26.82
N ASN A 275 6.55 4.80 -28.03
CA ASN A 275 5.13 4.60 -28.33
C ASN A 275 4.66 3.14 -28.21
N ASP A 276 5.58 2.18 -28.30
CA ASP A 276 5.30 0.74 -28.15
C ASP A 276 5.42 0.26 -26.69
N ALA A 277 5.76 1.14 -25.76
CA ALA A 277 5.80 0.80 -24.36
C ALA A 277 4.37 0.66 -23.80
N ARG A 278 4.24 -0.09 -22.72
CA ARG A 278 3.00 -0.28 -21.98
C ARG A 278 3.17 0.26 -20.58
N LEU A 279 2.15 0.97 -20.12
CA LEU A 279 2.14 1.62 -18.81
C LEU A 279 0.90 1.20 -18.02
N TRP A 280 1.12 0.81 -16.77
CA TRP A 280 0.09 0.62 -15.74
C TRP A 280 0.47 1.45 -14.53
N SER A 281 -0.42 2.29 -14.06
CA SER A 281 -0.08 3.14 -12.93
C SER A 281 -1.27 3.52 -12.06
N LYS A 282 -0.95 3.98 -10.85
CA LYS A 282 -1.86 4.74 -10.01
C LYS A 282 -1.16 5.97 -9.48
N ALA A 283 -1.57 7.11 -9.99
CA ALA A 283 -1.07 8.41 -9.55
C ALA A 283 -1.78 8.90 -8.29
N GLY A 284 -1.11 9.81 -7.58
CA GLY A 284 -1.65 10.54 -6.44
C GLY A 284 -1.18 11.99 -6.45
N TRP A 285 -2.11 12.93 -6.27
CA TRP A 285 -1.82 14.33 -6.38
C TRP A 285 -2.67 15.16 -5.41
N THR A 286 -2.05 16.21 -4.85
CA THR A 286 -2.68 17.27 -4.04
C THR A 286 -1.99 18.60 -4.32
N SER A 287 -2.37 19.66 -3.62
CA SER A 287 -1.65 20.95 -3.68
C SER A 287 -0.20 20.89 -3.16
N LYS A 288 0.21 19.82 -2.48
CA LYS A 288 1.55 19.68 -1.87
C LYS A 288 2.35 18.50 -2.38
N THR A 289 1.70 17.44 -2.83
CA THR A 289 2.36 16.18 -3.18
C THR A 289 2.00 15.74 -4.60
N ARG A 290 2.96 15.11 -5.27
CA ARG A 290 2.77 14.45 -6.57
C ARG A 290 3.48 13.10 -6.54
N HIS A 291 2.76 12.03 -6.81
CA HIS A 291 3.22 10.65 -6.67
C HIS A 291 2.81 9.81 -7.87
N ASP A 292 3.62 8.82 -8.20
CA ASP A 292 3.20 7.77 -9.11
C ASP A 292 3.74 6.42 -8.67
N ALA A 293 2.93 5.38 -8.85
CA ALA A 293 3.31 3.99 -8.75
C ALA A 293 3.07 3.36 -10.12
N ALA A 294 4.13 3.12 -10.87
CA ALA A 294 4.07 2.72 -12.26
C ALA A 294 4.76 1.37 -12.50
N TYR A 295 4.13 0.50 -13.29
CA TYR A 295 4.74 -0.64 -13.94
C TYR A 295 4.89 -0.35 -15.43
N ILE A 296 6.05 -0.62 -15.97
CA ILE A 296 6.41 -0.33 -17.37
C ILE A 296 6.94 -1.60 -18.03
N GLU A 297 6.48 -1.84 -19.25
CA GLU A 297 7.09 -2.78 -20.18
C GLU A 297 7.48 -2.05 -21.45
N THR A 298 8.70 -2.25 -21.92
CA THR A 298 9.22 -1.64 -23.14
C THR A 298 9.42 -2.66 -24.25
N ALA A 299 9.46 -2.23 -25.51
CA ALA A 299 9.66 -3.11 -26.65
C ALA A 299 11.02 -3.83 -26.64
N ASP A 300 12.05 -3.22 -26.04
CA ASP A 300 13.37 -3.81 -25.85
C ASP A 300 13.47 -4.76 -24.65
N GLY A 301 12.34 -5.09 -24.03
CA GLY A 301 12.22 -6.13 -23.01
C GLY A 301 12.45 -5.69 -21.57
N GLN A 302 12.56 -4.38 -21.28
CA GLN A 302 12.60 -3.91 -19.92
C GLN A 302 11.23 -4.12 -19.27
N LYS A 303 11.22 -4.60 -18.02
CA LYS A 303 10.02 -4.77 -17.20
C LYS A 303 10.36 -4.35 -15.77
N PHE A 304 9.72 -3.31 -15.28
CA PHE A 304 10.06 -2.80 -13.95
C PHE A 304 8.91 -2.05 -13.30
N VAL A 305 8.91 -2.06 -11.99
CA VAL A 305 8.09 -1.17 -11.16
C VAL A 305 8.96 0.01 -10.73
N LEU A 306 8.47 1.21 -10.92
CA LEU A 306 9.04 2.44 -10.40
C LEU A 306 7.98 3.19 -9.60
N VAL A 307 8.24 3.42 -8.33
CA VAL A 307 7.42 4.27 -7.47
C VAL A 307 8.22 5.50 -7.10
N VAL A 308 7.66 6.68 -7.35
CA VAL A 308 8.27 7.97 -6.99
C VAL A 308 7.24 8.80 -6.21
N PHE A 309 7.59 9.19 -4.99
CA PHE A 309 6.82 10.10 -4.17
C PHE A 309 7.56 11.42 -4.01
N THR A 310 6.87 12.55 -4.24
CA THR A 310 7.43 13.87 -4.04
C THR A 310 6.58 14.69 -3.08
N GLU A 311 7.24 15.43 -2.19
CA GLU A 311 6.60 16.32 -1.21
C GLU A 311 6.98 17.78 -1.52
N ASN A 312 6.08 18.71 -1.23
CA ASN A 312 6.25 20.16 -1.41
C ASN A 312 6.44 20.67 -2.84
N PHE A 313 6.40 19.79 -3.85
CA PHE A 313 6.65 20.10 -5.26
C PHE A 313 5.50 19.64 -6.19
N ALA A 314 4.26 19.73 -5.73
CA ALA A 314 3.10 19.23 -6.47
C ALA A 314 2.97 19.80 -7.90
N ASN A 315 3.34 21.07 -8.09
CA ASN A 315 3.26 21.75 -9.37
C ASN A 315 4.47 21.52 -10.28
N GLU A 316 5.53 20.87 -9.79
CA GLU A 316 6.68 20.50 -10.63
C GLU A 316 6.46 19.14 -11.27
N ARG A 317 5.84 19.14 -12.44
CA ARG A 317 5.43 17.92 -13.16
C ARG A 317 6.59 17.10 -13.68
N ASN A 318 7.79 17.65 -13.77
CA ASN A 318 8.92 17.00 -14.41
C ASN A 318 9.87 16.25 -13.46
N ILE A 319 9.63 16.26 -12.14
CA ILE A 319 10.49 15.50 -11.21
C ILE A 319 10.35 14.00 -11.47
N ILE A 320 9.10 13.46 -11.46
CA ILE A 320 8.83 12.04 -11.71
C ILE A 320 9.34 11.61 -13.09
N PRO A 321 9.03 12.32 -14.20
CA PRO A 321 9.55 11.99 -15.51
C PRO A 321 11.08 12.00 -15.59
N THR A 322 11.75 12.94 -14.92
CA THR A 322 13.23 12.99 -14.93
C THR A 322 13.84 11.74 -14.29
N VAL A 323 13.27 11.26 -13.16
CA VAL A 323 13.70 9.99 -12.54
C VAL A 323 13.42 8.82 -13.49
N ALA A 324 12.23 8.74 -14.08
CA ALA A 324 11.82 7.65 -14.97
C ALA A 324 12.66 7.60 -16.25
N GLU A 325 12.97 8.75 -16.86
CA GLU A 325 13.83 8.84 -18.06
C GLU A 325 15.22 8.26 -17.81
N LYS A 326 15.82 8.56 -16.63
CA LYS A 326 17.13 8.02 -16.26
C LYS A 326 17.09 6.50 -16.03
N VAL A 327 16.00 5.99 -15.47
CA VAL A 327 15.81 4.53 -15.32
C VAL A 327 15.69 3.88 -16.70
N LEU A 328 14.82 4.39 -17.58
CA LEU A 328 14.62 3.88 -18.94
C LEU A 328 15.91 3.86 -19.78
N GLU A 329 16.78 4.88 -19.63
CA GLU A 329 18.03 4.99 -20.37
C GLU A 329 19.10 3.95 -19.96
N ASN A 330 19.01 3.44 -18.73
CA ASN A 330 20.14 2.72 -18.16
C ASN A 330 19.78 1.32 -17.61
N LEU A 331 18.52 1.02 -17.34
CA LEU A 331 18.14 -0.29 -16.79
C LEU A 331 18.51 -1.45 -17.72
N GLY A 332 18.33 -1.28 -19.03
CA GLY A 332 18.73 -2.29 -20.03
C GLY A 332 20.23 -2.57 -20.08
N LYS A 333 21.08 -1.71 -19.51
CA LYS A 333 22.55 -1.87 -19.45
C LYS A 333 22.98 -2.70 -18.23
N ILE A 334 22.08 -2.90 -17.26
CA ILE A 334 22.31 -3.72 -16.08
C ILE A 334 22.01 -5.18 -16.44
N LYS A 335 23.00 -6.05 -16.25
CA LYS A 335 22.90 -7.50 -16.47
C LYS A 335 22.29 -8.21 -15.28
#